data_9a142b6210f99dd5273a7c86e92f05c1
#
_entry.id   9a142b6210f99dd5273a7c86e92f05c1
#
_cell.length_a   1.000
_cell.length_b   1.000
_cell.length_c   1.000
_cell.angle_alpha   90.00
_cell.angle_beta   90.00
_cell.angle_gamma   90.00
#
_symmetry.space_group_name_H-M   'P 1'
#
loop_
_entity.id
_entity.type
_entity.pdbx_description
1 polymer ?
#
loop_
_entity_poly.entity_id
_entity_poly.type
_entity_poly.pdbx_seq_one_letter_code
_entity_poly.pdbx_strand_id
1 'polypeptide(L)'
;MIKTLLAQVKEFKKASFLTPVFMILEVVVETMIPLVMADMIDNGVETGNISYLYRKGAIMALLAVAGLVTGILGGKYGAYASSGFARNLRKAMYTNIQTFSFSNIDKFSTASLITRLTTDVTNLQNAYQMILRMCTRAPASLICAMAMAFMINARVASIYLIAVIFLGCFLVFIMKKATKYFREVFEKYDDLNASVQENISAVRVVKAYVREEYETTKFQKACNKVYEMFVRAEKLVVMNMPVMQFTVYACILGISWLGANMIVGGSLTTGELMSLLTYCMNILMSLMMLSMVFVMVTMSAASAERVTEVINETADLHDPQDPVMEVADGSIEFDHVDFSYKKDSKEPVLKDINLSIRAGETIGIIGGTGSAKSSLVNLISRLYDVSSGSVKVGGVDVRDYHMDSLR
;
A
#
# COMPACT_ATOMS: atom_id res chain seq x y z
N MET A 1 -6.28 6.47 -9.61
CA MET A 1 -5.57 6.03 -8.41
C MET A 1 -4.15 6.61 -8.29
N ILE A 2 -3.14 6.16 -9.07
CA ILE A 2 -1.74 6.62 -8.93
C ILE A 2 -1.60 8.14 -9.11
N LYS A 3 -2.28 8.72 -10.12
CA LYS A 3 -2.25 10.17 -10.38
C LYS A 3 -2.80 10.99 -9.20
N THR A 4 -3.88 10.53 -8.58
CA THR A 4 -4.49 11.17 -7.40
C THR A 4 -3.54 11.14 -6.20
N LEU A 5 -2.89 9.98 -5.95
CA LEU A 5 -1.93 9.83 -4.86
C LEU A 5 -0.68 10.70 -5.08
N LEU A 6 -0.08 10.67 -6.28
CA LEU A 6 1.10 11.49 -6.61
C LEU A 6 0.80 12.99 -6.53
N ALA A 7 -0.44 13.41 -6.81
CA ALA A 7 -0.84 14.80 -6.62
C ALA A 7 -0.72 15.28 -5.17
N GLN A 8 -0.77 14.36 -4.18
CA GLN A 8 -0.65 14.71 -2.77
C GLN A 8 0.80 14.83 -2.28
N VAL A 9 1.79 14.61 -3.13
CA VAL A 9 3.21 14.85 -2.78
C VAL A 9 3.48 16.35 -2.56
N LYS A 10 2.81 17.24 -3.30
CA LYS A 10 2.79 18.72 -3.16
C LYS A 10 4.19 19.31 -2.84
N GLU A 11 4.36 19.91 -1.68
CA GLU A 11 5.59 20.59 -1.22
C GLU A 11 6.77 19.63 -0.98
N PHE A 12 6.52 18.31 -0.86
CA PHE A 12 7.56 17.31 -0.61
C PHE A 12 8.24 16.77 -1.89
N LYS A 13 7.94 17.34 -3.09
CA LYS A 13 8.54 16.93 -4.36
C LYS A 13 10.07 16.98 -4.33
N LYS A 14 10.66 18.04 -3.73
CA LYS A 14 12.12 18.18 -3.61
C LYS A 14 12.72 17.05 -2.77
N ALA A 15 12.14 16.74 -1.62
CA ALA A 15 12.62 15.64 -0.77
C ALA A 15 12.43 14.27 -1.44
N SER A 16 11.32 14.07 -2.15
CA SER A 16 11.05 12.86 -2.93
C SER A 16 12.04 12.65 -4.07
N PHE A 17 12.56 13.72 -4.68
CA PHE A 17 13.60 13.64 -5.71
C PHE A 17 14.99 13.47 -5.12
N LEU A 18 15.32 14.15 -4.02
CA LEU A 18 16.63 14.05 -3.37
C LEU A 18 16.90 12.66 -2.78
N THR A 19 15.87 11.96 -2.31
CA THR A 19 16.01 10.61 -1.74
C THR A 19 16.64 9.63 -2.75
N PRO A 20 16.10 9.42 -3.96
CA PRO A 20 16.73 8.60 -4.99
C PRO A 20 18.16 9.04 -5.34
N VAL A 21 18.41 10.34 -5.42
CA VAL A 21 19.76 10.85 -5.74
C VAL A 21 20.76 10.42 -4.67
N PHE A 22 20.46 10.60 -3.38
CA PHE A 22 21.35 10.18 -2.31
C PHE A 22 21.48 8.65 -2.23
N MET A 23 20.43 7.89 -2.53
CA MET A 23 20.51 6.43 -2.62
C MET A 23 21.43 5.95 -3.74
N ILE A 24 21.40 6.60 -4.91
CA ILE A 24 22.30 6.28 -6.01
C ILE A 24 23.74 6.65 -5.65
N LEU A 25 23.97 7.82 -5.06
CA LEU A 25 25.30 8.25 -4.62
C LEU A 25 25.89 7.30 -3.57
N GLU A 26 25.08 6.86 -2.60
CA GLU A 26 25.46 5.85 -1.61
C GLU A 26 25.91 4.56 -2.30
N VAL A 27 25.15 4.05 -3.26
CA VAL A 27 25.47 2.84 -4.01
C VAL A 27 26.75 2.98 -4.81
N VAL A 28 26.97 4.13 -5.48
CA VAL A 28 28.20 4.38 -6.24
C VAL A 28 29.41 4.34 -5.32
N VAL A 29 29.34 5.03 -4.18
CA VAL A 29 30.43 5.03 -3.18
C VAL A 29 30.67 3.63 -2.62
N GLU A 30 29.61 2.90 -2.27
CA GLU A 30 29.68 1.53 -1.75
C GLU A 30 30.32 0.56 -2.76
N THR A 31 30.00 0.71 -4.06
CA THR A 31 30.56 -0.13 -5.13
C THR A 31 32.03 0.18 -5.44
N MET A 32 32.54 1.32 -5.04
CA MET A 32 33.97 1.65 -5.20
C MET A 32 34.86 0.99 -4.13
N ILE A 33 34.32 0.66 -2.96
CA ILE A 33 35.11 0.09 -1.84
C ILE A 33 35.79 -1.24 -2.22
N PRO A 34 35.12 -2.25 -2.84
CA PRO A 34 35.77 -3.47 -3.27
C PRO A 34 36.94 -3.25 -4.27
N LEU A 35 36.80 -2.28 -5.17
CA LEU A 35 37.91 -1.96 -6.10
C LEU A 35 39.14 -1.43 -5.38
N VAL A 36 38.95 -0.49 -4.42
CA VAL A 36 40.06 0.03 -3.64
C VAL A 36 40.67 -1.06 -2.78
N MET A 37 39.82 -2.00 -2.29
CA MET A 37 40.29 -3.16 -1.55
C MET A 37 41.14 -4.12 -2.41
N ALA A 38 40.71 -4.36 -3.67
CA ALA A 38 41.52 -5.15 -4.62
C ALA A 38 42.88 -4.54 -4.83
N ASP A 39 42.93 -3.26 -5.16
CA ASP A 39 44.17 -2.53 -5.39
C ASP A 39 45.05 -2.49 -4.12
N MET A 40 44.47 -2.43 -2.94
CA MET A 40 45.17 -2.53 -1.66
C MET A 40 45.79 -3.93 -1.44
N ILE A 41 45.12 -5.00 -1.85
CA ILE A 41 45.68 -6.35 -1.77
C ILE A 41 46.82 -6.54 -2.76
N ASP A 42 46.60 -6.21 -4.04
CA ASP A 42 47.53 -6.49 -5.10
C ASP A 42 48.82 -5.61 -5.00
N ASN A 43 48.67 -4.33 -4.72
CA ASN A 43 49.81 -3.37 -4.72
C ASN A 43 50.29 -3.01 -3.30
N GLY A 44 49.61 -3.47 -2.27
CA GLY A 44 49.99 -3.22 -0.88
C GLY A 44 50.42 -4.47 -0.15
N VAL A 45 49.54 -5.48 -0.07
CA VAL A 45 49.80 -6.72 0.70
C VAL A 45 50.80 -7.59 -0.03
N GLU A 46 50.60 -7.89 -1.32
CA GLU A 46 51.47 -8.78 -2.09
C GLU A 46 52.88 -8.20 -2.28
N THR A 47 53.00 -6.87 -2.36
CA THR A 47 54.27 -6.19 -2.49
C THR A 47 54.94 -5.83 -1.15
N GLY A 48 54.23 -6.00 -0.02
CA GLY A 48 54.72 -5.63 1.31
C GLY A 48 54.86 -4.11 1.55
N ASN A 49 54.15 -3.28 0.76
CA ASN A 49 54.24 -1.81 0.83
C ASN A 49 53.29 -1.24 1.88
N ILE A 50 53.79 -1.07 3.10
CA ILE A 50 52.98 -0.57 4.24
C ILE A 50 52.50 0.87 4.00
N SER A 51 53.30 1.74 3.38
CA SER A 51 52.87 3.11 3.10
C SER A 51 51.68 3.16 2.12
N TYR A 52 51.66 2.26 1.15
CA TYR A 52 50.55 2.11 0.22
C TYR A 52 49.29 1.67 0.91
N LEU A 53 49.38 0.70 1.85
CA LEU A 53 48.28 0.22 2.67
C LEU A 53 47.62 1.36 3.47
N TYR A 54 48.43 2.17 4.17
CA TYR A 54 47.90 3.32 4.92
C TYR A 54 47.15 4.31 4.02
N ARG A 55 47.72 4.63 2.85
CA ARG A 55 47.09 5.56 1.91
C ARG A 55 45.78 5.03 1.36
N LYS A 56 45.69 3.78 0.95
CA LYS A 56 44.46 3.15 0.46
C LYS A 56 43.44 2.92 1.57
N GLY A 57 43.90 2.57 2.77
CA GLY A 57 43.06 2.48 3.96
C GLY A 57 42.39 3.82 4.32
N ALA A 58 43.15 4.94 4.21
CA ALA A 58 42.57 6.26 4.40
C ALA A 58 41.52 6.61 3.34
N ILE A 59 41.72 6.22 2.06
CA ILE A 59 40.75 6.40 0.99
C ILE A 59 39.49 5.56 1.30
N MET A 60 39.64 4.30 1.72
CA MET A 60 38.50 3.45 2.10
C MET A 60 37.70 4.05 3.27
N ALA A 61 38.40 4.57 4.29
CA ALA A 61 37.75 5.25 5.41
C ALA A 61 36.95 6.48 4.95
N LEU A 62 37.51 7.27 4.04
CA LEU A 62 36.83 8.43 3.46
C LEU A 62 35.60 8.02 2.64
N LEU A 63 35.69 6.97 1.82
CA LEU A 63 34.54 6.41 1.10
C LEU A 63 33.48 5.90 2.06
N ALA A 64 33.85 5.20 3.14
CA ALA A 64 32.91 4.75 4.14
C ALA A 64 32.17 5.90 4.82
N VAL A 65 32.88 6.99 5.17
CA VAL A 65 32.25 8.20 5.72
C VAL A 65 31.33 8.86 4.69
N ALA A 66 31.75 8.96 3.42
CA ALA A 66 30.91 9.48 2.35
C ALA A 66 29.63 8.64 2.16
N GLY A 67 29.73 7.31 2.19
CA GLY A 67 28.59 6.39 2.16
C GLY A 67 27.66 6.58 3.37
N LEU A 68 28.23 6.72 4.57
CA LEU A 68 27.44 7.01 5.78
C LEU A 68 26.66 8.33 5.65
N VAL A 69 27.31 9.40 5.20
CA VAL A 69 26.66 10.72 5.04
C VAL A 69 25.54 10.65 4.00
N THR A 70 25.81 10.05 2.83
CA THR A 70 24.79 9.90 1.77
C THR A 70 23.63 9.01 2.23
N GLY A 71 23.88 7.93 2.95
CA GLY A 71 22.86 7.06 3.52
C GLY A 71 21.99 7.76 4.57
N ILE A 72 22.59 8.54 5.47
CA ILE A 72 21.87 9.37 6.46
C ILE A 72 20.98 10.40 5.74
N LEU A 73 21.51 11.10 4.74
CA LEU A 73 20.74 12.09 3.97
C LEU A 73 19.60 11.44 3.20
N GLY A 74 19.84 10.33 2.53
CA GLY A 74 18.79 9.55 1.85
C GLY A 74 17.71 9.07 2.82
N GLY A 75 18.09 8.59 4.01
CA GLY A 75 17.18 8.22 5.08
C GLY A 75 16.32 9.39 5.58
N LYS A 76 16.97 10.52 5.88
CA LYS A 76 16.33 11.76 6.35
C LYS A 76 15.30 12.30 5.34
N TYR A 77 15.71 12.48 4.08
CA TYR A 77 14.80 12.99 3.04
C TYR A 77 13.70 12.00 2.71
N GLY A 78 13.98 10.70 2.73
CA GLY A 78 12.98 9.66 2.53
C GLY A 78 11.91 9.63 3.63
N ALA A 79 12.31 9.73 4.89
CA ALA A 79 11.40 9.83 6.02
C ALA A 79 10.57 11.13 5.98
N TYR A 80 11.22 12.26 5.67
CA TYR A 80 10.55 13.55 5.55
C TYR A 80 9.52 13.54 4.41
N ALA A 81 9.87 12.99 3.25
CA ALA A 81 8.98 12.88 2.09
C ALA A 81 7.78 11.96 2.37
N SER A 82 8.01 10.78 2.95
CA SER A 82 6.95 9.81 3.21
C SER A 82 6.00 10.28 4.32
N SER A 83 6.52 10.85 5.39
CA SER A 83 5.68 11.41 6.47
C SER A 83 4.88 12.62 5.99
N GLY A 84 5.48 13.48 5.17
CA GLY A 84 4.80 14.61 4.54
C GLY A 84 3.70 14.17 3.58
N PHE A 85 3.96 13.16 2.75
CA PHE A 85 2.97 12.55 1.88
C PHE A 85 1.77 12.00 2.67
N ALA A 86 2.02 11.26 3.77
CA ALA A 86 0.96 10.74 4.63
C ALA A 86 0.16 11.87 5.31
N ARG A 87 0.82 12.95 5.75
CA ARG A 87 0.15 14.15 6.27
C ARG A 87 -0.81 14.74 5.24
N ASN A 88 -0.37 14.89 3.99
CA ASN A 88 -1.18 15.45 2.93
C ASN A 88 -2.34 14.53 2.54
N LEU A 89 -2.14 13.20 2.54
CA LEU A 89 -3.23 12.24 2.34
C LEU A 89 -4.30 12.37 3.42
N ARG A 90 -3.91 12.36 4.70
CA ARG A 90 -4.85 12.53 5.82
C ARG A 90 -5.60 13.86 5.72
N LYS A 91 -4.89 14.95 5.39
CA LYS A 91 -5.52 16.25 5.20
C LYS A 91 -6.53 16.23 4.06
N ALA A 92 -6.16 15.67 2.90
CA ALA A 92 -7.05 15.61 1.74
C ALA A 92 -8.30 14.78 2.03
N MET A 93 -8.13 13.59 2.64
CA MET A 93 -9.24 12.73 3.02
C MET A 93 -10.15 13.42 4.06
N TYR A 94 -9.57 13.96 5.12
CA TYR A 94 -10.34 14.59 6.20
C TYR A 94 -11.12 15.80 5.69
N THR A 95 -10.49 16.65 4.87
CA THR A 95 -11.17 17.79 4.26
C THR A 95 -12.33 17.33 3.36
N ASN A 96 -12.14 16.24 2.59
CA ASN A 96 -13.20 15.72 1.74
C ASN A 96 -14.34 15.10 2.56
N ILE A 97 -14.02 14.37 3.64
CA ILE A 97 -15.04 13.80 4.54
C ILE A 97 -15.93 14.89 5.15
N GLN A 98 -15.38 16.09 5.44
CA GLN A 98 -16.19 17.20 5.95
C GLN A 98 -17.22 17.75 4.94
N THR A 99 -17.05 17.47 3.65
CA THR A 99 -18.02 17.83 2.62
C THR A 99 -19.06 16.75 2.34
N PHE A 100 -18.91 15.56 2.96
CA PHE A 100 -19.79 14.43 2.73
C PHE A 100 -21.21 14.70 3.23
N SER A 101 -22.18 14.25 2.45
CA SER A 101 -23.57 14.11 2.87
C SER A 101 -23.74 12.87 3.77
N PHE A 102 -24.88 12.75 4.41
CA PHE A 102 -25.21 11.57 5.22
C PHE A 102 -25.19 10.28 4.39
N SER A 103 -25.63 10.30 3.15
CA SER A 103 -25.59 9.17 2.22
C SER A 103 -24.16 8.69 1.95
N ASN A 104 -23.17 9.59 1.80
CA ASN A 104 -21.77 9.24 1.66
C ASN A 104 -21.22 8.58 2.95
N ILE A 105 -21.62 9.11 4.14
CA ILE A 105 -21.19 8.54 5.43
C ILE A 105 -21.78 7.14 5.61
N ASP A 106 -23.04 6.92 5.23
CA ASP A 106 -23.67 5.61 5.28
C ASP A 106 -22.99 4.59 4.34
N LYS A 107 -22.54 5.04 3.15
CA LYS A 107 -21.78 4.23 2.19
C LYS A 107 -20.47 3.71 2.79
N PHE A 108 -19.71 4.56 3.46
CA PHE A 108 -18.36 4.22 3.94
C PHE A 108 -18.32 3.59 5.34
N SER A 109 -19.30 3.77 6.18
CA SER A 109 -19.31 3.54 7.63
C SER A 109 -18.19 4.27 8.39
N THR A 110 -18.45 4.69 9.61
CA THR A 110 -17.47 5.42 10.44
C THR A 110 -16.22 4.59 10.74
N ALA A 111 -16.39 3.30 11.04
CA ALA A 111 -15.27 2.40 11.32
C ALA A 111 -14.33 2.26 10.11
N SER A 112 -14.90 2.16 8.89
CA SER A 112 -14.13 2.09 7.66
C SER A 112 -13.33 3.38 7.40
N LEU A 113 -13.93 4.55 7.59
CA LEU A 113 -13.26 5.85 7.43
C LEU A 113 -12.07 6.01 8.41
N ILE A 114 -12.25 5.59 9.67
CA ILE A 114 -11.16 5.59 10.66
C ILE A 114 -10.00 4.70 10.20
N THR A 115 -10.29 3.47 9.76
CA THR A 115 -9.26 2.54 9.26
C THR A 115 -8.51 3.12 8.05
N ARG A 116 -9.21 3.78 7.13
CA ARG A 116 -8.61 4.43 5.95
C ARG A 116 -7.70 5.60 6.33
N LEU A 117 -8.12 6.44 7.31
CA LEU A 117 -7.32 7.58 7.80
C LEU A 117 -6.10 7.16 8.62
N THR A 118 -6.12 5.99 9.24
CA THR A 118 -5.05 5.50 10.11
C THR A 118 -4.19 4.43 9.42
N THR A 119 -4.68 3.21 9.37
CA THR A 119 -3.93 2.03 8.90
C THR A 119 -3.60 2.11 7.41
N ASP A 120 -4.58 2.45 6.55
CA ASP A 120 -4.34 2.49 5.11
C ASP A 120 -3.36 3.60 4.71
N VAL A 121 -3.47 4.78 5.31
CA VAL A 121 -2.50 5.86 5.07
C VAL A 121 -1.11 5.49 5.59
N THR A 122 -1.00 4.76 6.72
CA THR A 122 0.30 4.28 7.23
C THR A 122 0.92 3.24 6.30
N ASN A 123 0.11 2.33 5.75
CA ASN A 123 0.58 1.37 4.74
C ASN A 123 1.11 2.08 3.49
N LEU A 124 0.41 3.12 3.02
CA LEU A 124 0.85 3.93 1.88
C LEU A 124 2.12 4.74 2.20
N GLN A 125 2.25 5.26 3.41
CA GLN A 125 3.47 5.94 3.88
C GLN A 125 4.68 5.02 3.79
N ASN A 126 4.56 3.80 4.32
CA ASN A 126 5.62 2.80 4.32
C ASN A 126 5.97 2.34 2.90
N ALA A 127 4.95 2.09 2.07
CA ALA A 127 5.15 1.74 0.67
C ALA A 127 5.86 2.87 -0.11
N TYR A 128 5.44 4.11 0.08
CA TYR A 128 6.06 5.27 -0.56
C TYR A 128 7.53 5.44 -0.13
N GLN A 129 7.82 5.30 1.16
CA GLN A 129 9.20 5.32 1.67
C GLN A 129 10.06 4.22 1.05
N MET A 130 9.51 2.99 0.96
CA MET A 130 10.19 1.86 0.32
C MET A 130 10.45 2.10 -1.16
N ILE A 131 9.46 2.63 -1.89
CA ILE A 131 9.62 2.98 -3.30
C ILE A 131 10.76 3.99 -3.47
N LEU A 132 10.78 5.07 -2.70
CA LEU A 132 11.81 6.11 -2.82
C LEU A 132 13.22 5.59 -2.50
N ARG A 133 13.36 4.67 -1.54
CA ARG A 133 14.67 4.18 -1.08
C ARG A 133 15.06 2.89 -1.80
N MET A 134 14.25 1.84 -1.69
CA MET A 134 14.63 0.48 -2.11
C MET A 134 14.44 0.24 -3.61
N CYS A 135 13.37 0.77 -4.23
CA CYS A 135 13.20 0.70 -5.68
C CYS A 135 14.26 1.48 -6.46
N THR A 136 14.96 2.41 -5.81
CA THR A 136 16.08 3.12 -6.41
C THR A 136 17.40 2.42 -6.11
N ARG A 137 17.62 2.05 -4.84
CA ARG A 137 18.86 1.42 -4.39
C ARG A 137 19.11 0.06 -5.06
N ALA A 138 18.10 -0.81 -5.09
CA ALA A 138 18.30 -2.17 -5.59
C ALA A 138 18.67 -2.24 -7.07
N PRO A 139 17.97 -1.57 -8.02
CA PRO A 139 18.40 -1.53 -9.41
C PRO A 139 19.74 -0.82 -9.60
N ALA A 140 19.99 0.29 -8.88
CA ALA A 140 21.26 0.98 -8.96
C ALA A 140 22.43 0.10 -8.51
N SER A 141 22.29 -0.61 -7.38
CA SER A 141 23.32 -1.52 -6.87
C SER A 141 23.55 -2.68 -7.84
N LEU A 142 22.50 -3.25 -8.41
CA LEU A 142 22.62 -4.32 -9.42
C LEU A 142 23.36 -3.85 -10.67
N ILE A 143 23.00 -2.67 -11.20
CA ILE A 143 23.63 -2.09 -12.40
C ILE A 143 25.08 -1.71 -12.11
N CYS A 144 25.36 -1.02 -11.01
CA CYS A 144 26.73 -0.59 -10.66
C CYS A 144 27.62 -1.82 -10.40
N ALA A 145 27.20 -2.77 -9.57
CA ALA A 145 27.98 -3.96 -9.29
C ALA A 145 28.22 -4.82 -10.54
N MET A 146 27.22 -4.94 -11.42
CA MET A 146 27.37 -5.64 -12.70
C MET A 146 28.35 -4.91 -13.62
N ALA A 147 28.25 -3.59 -13.77
CA ALA A 147 29.16 -2.79 -14.56
C ALA A 147 30.60 -2.92 -14.06
N MET A 148 30.83 -2.83 -12.75
CA MET A 148 32.14 -2.99 -12.14
C MET A 148 32.70 -4.40 -12.35
N ALA A 149 31.86 -5.44 -12.22
CA ALA A 149 32.28 -6.81 -12.49
C ALA A 149 32.71 -7.02 -13.96
N PHE A 150 31.97 -6.44 -14.91
CA PHE A 150 32.33 -6.47 -16.34
C PHE A 150 33.63 -5.69 -16.65
N MET A 151 33.88 -4.61 -15.93
CA MET A 151 35.13 -3.84 -16.08
C MET A 151 36.35 -4.62 -15.60
N ILE A 152 36.21 -5.44 -14.53
CA ILE A 152 37.29 -6.29 -14.03
C ILE A 152 37.51 -7.47 -15.00
N ASN A 153 36.49 -8.28 -15.21
CA ASN A 153 36.60 -9.42 -16.10
C ASN A 153 35.25 -9.86 -16.68
N ALA A 154 35.05 -9.67 -17.98
CA ALA A 154 33.79 -9.98 -18.67
C ALA A 154 33.45 -11.47 -18.65
N ARG A 155 34.45 -12.39 -18.64
CA ARG A 155 34.22 -13.83 -18.62
C ARG A 155 33.65 -14.29 -17.28
N VAL A 156 34.18 -13.78 -16.17
CA VAL A 156 33.66 -14.09 -14.84
C VAL A 156 32.31 -13.38 -14.62
N ALA A 157 32.17 -12.13 -15.08
CA ALA A 157 30.92 -11.38 -14.98
C ALA A 157 29.75 -12.03 -15.72
N SER A 158 29.99 -12.83 -16.76
CA SER A 158 28.94 -13.58 -17.45
C SER A 158 28.22 -14.59 -16.56
N ILE A 159 28.89 -15.14 -15.53
CA ILE A 159 28.29 -16.02 -14.52
C ILE A 159 27.18 -15.27 -13.77
N TYR A 160 27.42 -14.03 -13.35
CA TYR A 160 26.42 -13.20 -12.67
C TYR A 160 25.24 -12.89 -13.56
N LEU A 161 25.48 -12.58 -14.84
CA LEU A 161 24.42 -12.26 -15.78
C LEU A 161 23.47 -13.47 -15.95
N ILE A 162 24.02 -14.67 -16.09
CA ILE A 162 23.24 -15.90 -16.16
C ILE A 162 22.44 -16.11 -14.87
N ALA A 163 23.09 -15.93 -13.69
CA ALA A 163 22.43 -16.08 -12.40
C ALA A 163 21.30 -15.07 -12.20
N VAL A 164 21.51 -13.80 -12.58
CA VAL A 164 20.48 -12.74 -12.49
C VAL A 164 19.28 -13.04 -13.38
N ILE A 165 19.53 -13.47 -14.61
CA ILE A 165 18.46 -13.88 -15.55
C ILE A 165 17.70 -15.07 -14.98
N PHE A 166 18.40 -16.11 -14.53
CA PHE A 166 17.79 -17.29 -13.94
C PHE A 166 16.93 -16.95 -12.73
N LEU A 167 17.50 -16.22 -11.75
CA LEU A 167 16.76 -15.80 -10.55
C LEU A 167 15.62 -14.85 -10.88
N GLY A 168 15.80 -13.92 -11.82
CA GLY A 168 14.75 -13.02 -12.28
C GLY A 168 13.55 -13.77 -12.86
N CYS A 169 13.80 -14.71 -13.76
CA CYS A 169 12.76 -15.58 -14.33
C CYS A 169 12.08 -16.44 -13.25
N PHE A 170 12.87 -17.00 -12.34
CA PHE A 170 12.37 -17.82 -11.24
C PHE A 170 11.49 -17.01 -10.28
N LEU A 171 11.90 -15.80 -9.89
CA LEU A 171 11.12 -14.90 -9.06
C LEU A 171 9.79 -14.52 -9.73
N VAL A 172 9.81 -14.13 -11.01
CA VAL A 172 8.59 -13.80 -11.75
C VAL A 172 7.64 -15.00 -11.81
N PHE A 173 8.18 -16.20 -12.03
CA PHE A 173 7.40 -17.44 -12.03
C PHE A 173 6.74 -17.71 -10.67
N ILE A 174 7.52 -17.68 -9.58
CA ILE A 174 7.00 -17.87 -8.22
C ILE A 174 5.94 -16.82 -7.90
N MET A 175 6.21 -15.53 -8.19
CA MET A 175 5.29 -14.45 -7.88
C MET A 175 3.93 -14.61 -8.59
N LYS A 176 3.93 -14.90 -9.89
CA LYS A 176 2.68 -15.15 -10.64
C LYS A 176 1.89 -16.31 -10.04
N LYS A 177 2.59 -17.40 -9.69
CA LYS A 177 1.94 -18.60 -9.16
C LYS A 177 1.48 -18.43 -7.71
N ALA A 178 2.30 -17.81 -6.85
CA ALA A 178 1.96 -17.51 -5.47
C ALA A 178 0.76 -16.56 -5.36
N THR A 179 0.72 -15.47 -6.16
CA THR A 179 -0.41 -14.53 -6.18
C THR A 179 -1.72 -15.24 -6.50
N LYS A 180 -1.72 -16.20 -7.44
CA LYS A 180 -2.91 -17.00 -7.75
C LYS A 180 -3.38 -17.80 -6.54
N TYR A 181 -2.46 -18.55 -5.89
CA TYR A 181 -2.81 -19.37 -4.72
C TYR A 181 -3.22 -18.51 -3.51
N PHE A 182 -2.57 -17.38 -3.26
CA PHE A 182 -3.00 -16.49 -2.18
C PHE A 182 -4.40 -15.91 -2.42
N ARG A 183 -4.79 -15.63 -3.65
CA ARG A 183 -6.15 -15.21 -3.97
C ARG A 183 -7.17 -16.29 -3.58
N GLU A 184 -6.90 -17.55 -3.95
CA GLU A 184 -7.73 -18.70 -3.59
C GLU A 184 -7.79 -18.90 -2.05
N VAL A 185 -6.68 -18.64 -1.33
CA VAL A 185 -6.65 -18.64 0.14
C VAL A 185 -7.57 -17.57 0.73
N PHE A 186 -7.53 -16.34 0.21
CA PHE A 186 -8.38 -15.25 0.71
C PHE A 186 -9.86 -15.53 0.50
N GLU A 187 -10.25 -16.09 -0.66
CA GLU A 187 -11.64 -16.52 -0.89
C GLU A 187 -12.10 -17.56 0.15
N LYS A 188 -11.24 -18.51 0.50
CA LYS A 188 -11.56 -19.51 1.54
C LYS A 188 -11.53 -18.92 2.96
N TYR A 189 -10.75 -17.88 3.18
CA TYR A 189 -10.74 -17.15 4.44
C TYR A 189 -12.03 -16.35 4.63
N ASP A 190 -12.59 -15.79 3.56
CA ASP A 190 -13.89 -15.12 3.58
C ASP A 190 -15.03 -16.10 3.87
N ASP A 191 -15.03 -17.31 3.28
CA ASP A 191 -15.96 -18.39 3.60
C ASP A 191 -15.89 -18.77 5.09
N LEU A 192 -14.66 -18.86 5.66
CA LEU A 192 -14.46 -19.14 7.07
C LEU A 192 -15.03 -18.03 7.96
N ASN A 193 -14.72 -16.77 7.65
CA ASN A 193 -15.22 -15.61 8.39
C ASN A 193 -16.74 -15.54 8.38
N ALA A 194 -17.38 -15.77 7.23
CA ALA A 194 -18.83 -15.83 7.11
C ALA A 194 -19.43 -16.93 8.02
N SER A 195 -18.82 -18.12 8.04
CA SER A 195 -19.24 -19.23 8.91
C SER A 195 -19.10 -18.88 10.40
N VAL A 196 -18.02 -18.18 10.79
CA VAL A 196 -17.83 -17.72 12.18
C VAL A 196 -18.90 -16.70 12.56
N GLN A 197 -19.14 -15.72 11.68
CA GLN A 197 -20.13 -14.66 11.92
C GLN A 197 -21.54 -15.25 12.03
N GLU A 198 -21.92 -16.20 11.17
CA GLU A 198 -23.18 -16.94 11.23
C GLU A 198 -23.34 -17.64 12.58
N ASN A 199 -22.31 -18.40 12.99
CA ASN A 199 -22.35 -19.18 14.23
C ASN A 199 -22.44 -18.29 15.47
N ILE A 200 -21.62 -17.23 15.56
CA ILE A 200 -21.63 -16.29 16.69
C ILE A 200 -22.98 -15.58 16.80
N SER A 201 -23.54 -15.15 15.66
CA SER A 201 -24.85 -14.50 15.61
C SER A 201 -25.99 -15.45 16.04
N ALA A 202 -25.89 -16.72 15.69
CA ALA A 202 -26.86 -17.75 15.98
C ALA A 202 -26.53 -18.62 17.21
N VAL A 203 -25.53 -18.23 18.03
CA VAL A 203 -25.02 -19.08 19.13
C VAL A 203 -26.11 -19.54 20.13
N ARG A 204 -27.10 -18.69 20.38
CA ARG A 204 -28.27 -19.06 21.24
C ARG A 204 -29.08 -20.17 20.63
N VAL A 205 -29.24 -20.18 19.31
CA VAL A 205 -29.99 -21.23 18.58
C VAL A 205 -29.16 -22.52 18.61
N VAL A 206 -27.86 -22.46 18.33
CA VAL A 206 -26.98 -23.63 18.42
C VAL A 206 -27.05 -24.27 19.80
N LYS A 207 -27.04 -23.48 20.87
CA LYS A 207 -27.17 -23.93 22.25
C LYS A 207 -28.55 -24.52 22.56
N ALA A 208 -29.61 -23.87 22.09
CA ALA A 208 -30.98 -24.35 22.32
C ALA A 208 -31.26 -25.71 21.66
N TYR A 209 -30.61 -25.98 20.53
CA TYR A 209 -30.80 -27.27 19.80
C TYR A 209 -29.65 -28.26 20.05
N VAL A 210 -28.73 -28.00 20.97
CA VAL A 210 -27.59 -28.87 21.33
C VAL A 210 -26.79 -29.29 20.08
N ARG A 211 -26.43 -28.34 19.23
CA ARG A 211 -25.72 -28.56 17.93
C ARG A 211 -24.26 -28.15 17.93
N GLU A 212 -23.64 -27.99 19.10
CA GLU A 212 -22.25 -27.52 19.24
C GLU A 212 -21.27 -28.42 18.52
N GLU A 213 -21.43 -29.73 18.60
CA GLU A 213 -20.51 -30.69 17.97
C GLU A 213 -20.60 -30.61 16.43
N TYR A 214 -21.77 -30.46 15.89
CA TYR A 214 -22.00 -30.26 14.46
C TYR A 214 -21.33 -28.98 13.96
N GLU A 215 -21.53 -27.86 14.65
CA GLU A 215 -20.92 -26.57 14.30
C GLU A 215 -19.41 -26.58 14.45
N THR A 216 -18.88 -27.23 15.49
CA THR A 216 -17.43 -27.43 15.67
C THR A 216 -16.83 -28.23 14.52
N THR A 217 -17.51 -29.30 14.08
CA THR A 217 -17.06 -30.11 12.93
C THR A 217 -17.12 -29.32 11.62
N LYS A 218 -18.18 -28.52 11.40
CA LYS A 218 -18.33 -27.62 10.24
C LYS A 218 -17.17 -26.61 10.19
N PHE A 219 -16.88 -25.96 11.33
CA PHE A 219 -15.77 -25.02 11.46
C PHE A 219 -14.40 -25.68 11.22
N GLN A 220 -14.13 -26.85 11.81
CA GLN A 220 -12.89 -27.59 11.59
C GLN A 220 -12.66 -27.92 10.11
N LYS A 221 -13.72 -28.33 9.38
CA LYS A 221 -13.62 -28.57 7.94
C LYS A 221 -13.26 -27.31 7.15
N ALA A 222 -13.83 -26.16 7.52
CA ALA A 222 -13.49 -24.88 6.90
C ALA A 222 -12.04 -24.48 7.21
N CYS A 223 -11.60 -24.59 8.47
CA CYS A 223 -10.22 -24.36 8.87
C CYS A 223 -9.22 -25.25 8.12
N ASN A 224 -9.52 -26.55 7.98
CA ASN A 224 -8.65 -27.48 7.27
C ASN A 224 -8.51 -27.11 5.79
N LYS A 225 -9.58 -26.62 5.12
CA LYS A 225 -9.49 -26.13 3.74
C LYS A 225 -8.57 -24.93 3.62
N VAL A 226 -8.71 -23.93 4.53
CA VAL A 226 -7.82 -22.77 4.58
C VAL A 226 -6.38 -23.20 4.83
N TYR A 227 -6.15 -24.12 5.79
CA TYR A 227 -4.83 -24.67 6.10
C TYR A 227 -4.18 -25.33 4.88
N GLU A 228 -4.88 -26.25 4.19
CA GLU A 228 -4.33 -26.92 3.00
C GLU A 228 -3.96 -25.95 1.89
N MET A 229 -4.81 -24.94 1.64
CA MET A 229 -4.54 -23.92 0.64
C MET A 229 -3.37 -23.01 1.02
N PHE A 230 -3.30 -22.62 2.30
CA PHE A 230 -2.20 -21.82 2.83
C PHE A 230 -0.86 -22.57 2.70
N VAL A 231 -0.83 -23.85 3.09
CA VAL A 231 0.35 -24.70 2.94
C VAL A 231 0.78 -24.84 1.47
N ARG A 232 -0.15 -24.92 0.53
CA ARG A 232 0.19 -24.95 -0.92
C ARG A 232 0.82 -23.64 -1.39
N ALA A 233 0.27 -22.49 -0.95
CA ALA A 233 0.82 -21.18 -1.26
C ALA A 233 2.23 -21.00 -0.64
N GLU A 234 2.35 -21.30 0.64
CA GLU A 234 3.61 -21.16 1.40
C GLU A 234 4.73 -22.06 0.86
N LYS A 235 4.44 -23.31 0.47
CA LYS A 235 5.44 -24.21 -0.14
C LYS A 235 6.13 -23.58 -1.35
N LEU A 236 5.43 -22.76 -2.13
CA LEU A 236 6.04 -22.03 -3.26
C LEU A 236 6.93 -20.88 -2.79
N VAL A 237 6.44 -20.11 -1.82
CA VAL A 237 7.18 -18.96 -1.30
C VAL A 237 8.45 -19.39 -0.56
N VAL A 238 8.34 -20.44 0.25
CA VAL A 238 9.48 -21.00 1.00
C VAL A 238 10.59 -21.50 0.06
N MET A 239 10.27 -21.99 -1.14
CA MET A 239 11.29 -22.39 -2.13
C MET A 239 12.18 -21.24 -2.60
N ASN A 240 11.74 -20.00 -2.44
CA ASN A 240 12.52 -18.84 -2.86
C ASN A 240 13.89 -18.78 -2.16
N MET A 241 13.93 -18.94 -0.84
CA MET A 241 15.18 -18.88 -0.07
C MET A 241 16.19 -19.98 -0.44
N PRO A 242 15.83 -21.28 -0.50
CA PRO A 242 16.76 -22.34 -0.90
C PRO A 242 17.30 -22.15 -2.33
N VAL A 243 16.48 -21.75 -3.29
CA VAL A 243 16.92 -21.53 -4.66
C VAL A 243 17.87 -20.32 -4.76
N MET A 244 17.56 -19.24 -4.06
CA MET A 244 18.46 -18.07 -3.93
C MET A 244 19.81 -18.52 -3.33
N GLN A 245 19.79 -19.23 -2.21
CA GLN A 245 21.00 -19.69 -1.53
C GLN A 245 21.82 -20.65 -2.39
N PHE A 246 21.16 -21.57 -3.06
CA PHE A 246 21.82 -22.47 -4.03
C PHE A 246 22.52 -21.70 -5.14
N THR A 247 21.84 -20.70 -5.73
CA THR A 247 22.40 -19.87 -6.78
C THR A 247 23.60 -19.06 -6.30
N VAL A 248 23.53 -18.49 -5.06
CA VAL A 248 24.66 -17.80 -4.43
C VAL A 248 25.87 -18.71 -4.36
N TYR A 249 25.72 -19.90 -3.78
CA TYR A 249 26.84 -20.83 -3.64
C TYR A 249 27.34 -21.36 -4.98
N ALA A 250 26.46 -21.63 -5.94
CA ALA A 250 26.84 -22.03 -7.27
C ALA A 250 27.68 -20.95 -7.98
N CYS A 251 27.28 -19.67 -7.84
CA CYS A 251 28.07 -18.55 -8.33
C CYS A 251 29.44 -18.45 -7.63
N ILE A 252 29.48 -18.52 -6.30
CA ILE A 252 30.74 -18.46 -5.54
C ILE A 252 31.69 -19.58 -5.98
N LEU A 253 31.20 -20.80 -6.11
CA LEU A 253 32.00 -21.95 -6.57
C LEU A 253 32.50 -21.75 -8.00
N GLY A 254 31.63 -21.31 -8.92
CA GLY A 254 31.98 -21.05 -10.31
C GLY A 254 33.02 -19.95 -10.46
N ILE A 255 32.86 -18.85 -9.71
CA ILE A 255 33.79 -17.71 -9.71
C ILE A 255 35.12 -18.11 -9.09
N SER A 256 35.11 -18.81 -7.96
CA SER A 256 36.34 -19.26 -7.29
C SER A 256 37.11 -20.23 -8.19
N TRP A 257 36.44 -21.19 -8.82
CA TRP A 257 37.07 -22.12 -9.74
C TRP A 257 37.66 -21.42 -10.97
N LEU A 258 36.83 -20.62 -11.67
CA LEU A 258 37.29 -19.93 -12.86
C LEU A 258 38.35 -18.89 -12.55
N GLY A 259 38.16 -18.12 -11.47
CA GLY A 259 39.09 -17.11 -10.99
C GLY A 259 40.43 -17.69 -10.56
N ALA A 260 40.45 -18.79 -9.82
CA ALA A 260 41.69 -19.47 -9.43
C ALA A 260 42.49 -19.92 -10.68
N ASN A 261 41.83 -20.52 -11.67
CA ASN A 261 42.51 -20.89 -12.93
C ASN A 261 43.07 -19.66 -13.67
N MET A 262 42.35 -18.53 -13.64
CA MET A 262 42.76 -17.30 -14.27
C MET A 262 43.93 -16.61 -13.53
N ILE A 263 43.97 -16.72 -12.20
CA ILE A 263 45.09 -16.22 -11.38
C ILE A 263 46.36 -17.03 -11.70
N VAL A 264 46.28 -18.36 -11.72
CA VAL A 264 47.40 -19.23 -12.09
C VAL A 264 47.88 -18.92 -13.51
N GLY A 265 46.96 -18.60 -14.42
CA GLY A 265 47.27 -18.18 -15.80
C GLY A 265 47.71 -16.73 -15.94
N GLY A 266 47.81 -15.95 -14.86
CA GLY A 266 48.26 -14.56 -14.84
C GLY A 266 47.31 -13.55 -15.50
N SER A 267 46.05 -13.90 -15.70
CA SER A 267 45.03 -13.06 -16.32
C SER A 267 44.05 -12.42 -15.35
N LEU A 268 44.18 -12.68 -14.06
CA LEU A 268 43.39 -12.10 -12.97
C LEU A 268 44.28 -11.98 -11.72
N THR A 269 44.04 -10.97 -10.89
CA THR A 269 44.76 -10.82 -9.61
C THR A 269 43.94 -11.39 -8.43
N THR A 270 44.60 -11.57 -7.30
CA THR A 270 43.93 -12.07 -6.06
C THR A 270 42.92 -11.01 -5.56
N GLY A 271 43.29 -9.74 -5.60
CA GLY A 271 42.41 -8.64 -5.21
C GLY A 271 41.17 -8.52 -6.11
N GLU A 272 41.37 -8.67 -7.43
CA GLU A 272 40.24 -8.67 -8.39
C GLU A 272 39.27 -9.80 -8.12
N LEU A 273 39.73 -11.02 -7.80
CA LEU A 273 38.88 -12.14 -7.44
C LEU A 273 38.06 -11.84 -6.19
N MET A 274 38.66 -11.27 -5.15
CA MET A 274 37.96 -10.87 -3.92
C MET A 274 36.89 -9.82 -4.18
N SER A 275 37.16 -8.85 -5.05
CA SER A 275 36.17 -7.87 -5.47
C SER A 275 35.01 -8.49 -6.24
N LEU A 276 35.30 -9.41 -7.16
CA LEU A 276 34.26 -10.13 -7.90
C LEU A 276 33.35 -10.95 -6.95
N LEU A 277 33.88 -11.63 -5.95
CA LEU A 277 33.09 -12.34 -4.94
C LEU A 277 32.16 -11.37 -4.15
N THR A 278 32.68 -10.19 -3.81
CA THR A 278 31.89 -9.16 -3.12
C THR A 278 30.77 -8.64 -4.02
N TYR A 279 31.03 -8.36 -5.29
CA TYR A 279 30.00 -7.94 -6.25
C TYR A 279 28.94 -9.03 -6.48
N CYS A 280 29.31 -10.31 -6.45
CA CYS A 280 28.36 -11.42 -6.50
C CYS A 280 27.33 -11.29 -5.39
N MET A 281 27.79 -11.12 -4.16
CA MET A 281 26.89 -10.96 -3.01
C MET A 281 26.00 -9.73 -3.15
N ASN A 282 26.53 -8.58 -3.57
CA ASN A 282 25.78 -7.35 -3.75
C ASN A 282 24.68 -7.49 -4.83
N ILE A 283 24.99 -8.14 -5.95
CA ILE A 283 24.05 -8.39 -7.05
C ILE A 283 22.87 -9.26 -6.56
N LEU A 284 23.18 -10.36 -5.88
CA LEU A 284 22.17 -11.32 -5.43
C LEU A 284 21.31 -10.75 -4.30
N MET A 285 21.92 -10.01 -3.36
CA MET A 285 21.19 -9.28 -2.31
C MET A 285 20.27 -8.20 -2.89
N SER A 286 20.71 -7.48 -3.92
CA SER A 286 19.89 -6.47 -4.60
C SER A 286 18.66 -7.08 -5.26
N LEU A 287 18.79 -8.27 -5.83
CA LEU A 287 17.66 -9.00 -6.43
C LEU A 287 16.65 -9.46 -5.38
N MET A 288 17.15 -9.93 -4.21
CA MET A 288 16.29 -10.29 -3.08
C MET A 288 15.51 -9.07 -2.54
N MET A 289 16.19 -7.92 -2.41
CA MET A 289 15.58 -6.67 -1.98
C MET A 289 14.48 -6.22 -2.95
N LEU A 290 14.71 -6.34 -4.25
CA LEU A 290 13.71 -6.00 -5.28
C LEU A 290 12.46 -6.87 -5.18
N SER A 291 12.63 -8.17 -4.90
CA SER A 291 11.50 -9.09 -4.65
C SER A 291 10.66 -8.65 -3.45
N MET A 292 11.29 -8.28 -2.33
CA MET A 292 10.60 -7.82 -1.13
C MET A 292 9.80 -6.53 -1.38
N VAL A 293 10.38 -5.58 -2.11
CA VAL A 293 9.71 -4.32 -2.48
C VAL A 293 8.46 -4.59 -3.30
N PHE A 294 8.54 -5.49 -4.27
CA PHE A 294 7.39 -5.84 -5.10
C PHE A 294 6.22 -6.38 -4.28
N VAL A 295 6.49 -7.30 -3.34
CA VAL A 295 5.45 -7.84 -2.45
C VAL A 295 4.79 -6.72 -1.65
N MET A 296 5.59 -5.82 -1.06
CA MET A 296 5.07 -4.71 -0.25
C MET A 296 4.21 -3.73 -1.06
N VAL A 297 4.65 -3.37 -2.27
CA VAL A 297 3.88 -2.50 -3.17
C VAL A 297 2.54 -3.15 -3.54
N THR A 298 2.56 -4.46 -3.83
CA THR A 298 1.33 -5.21 -4.16
C THR A 298 0.36 -5.23 -2.98
N MET A 299 0.84 -5.47 -1.77
CA MET A 299 0.00 -5.43 -0.56
C MET A 299 -0.59 -4.05 -0.28
N SER A 300 0.14 -2.99 -0.62
CA SER A 300 -0.32 -1.61 -0.42
C SER A 300 -1.32 -1.14 -1.47
N ALA A 301 -1.51 -1.88 -2.58
CA ALA A 301 -2.41 -1.50 -3.66
C ALA A 301 -3.88 -1.41 -3.19
N ALA A 302 -4.34 -2.33 -2.34
CA ALA A 302 -5.68 -2.29 -1.78
C ALA A 302 -5.90 -1.06 -0.87
N SER A 303 -4.91 -0.71 -0.04
CA SER A 303 -4.96 0.52 0.77
C SER A 303 -4.98 1.78 -0.12
N ALA A 304 -4.24 1.75 -1.24
CA ALA A 304 -4.23 2.84 -2.23
C ALA A 304 -5.60 3.06 -2.88
N GLU A 305 -6.29 1.99 -3.21
CA GLU A 305 -7.63 2.04 -3.79
C GLU A 305 -8.64 2.62 -2.80
N ARG A 306 -8.68 2.13 -1.55
CA ARG A 306 -9.59 2.63 -0.51
C ARG A 306 -9.35 4.10 -0.15
N VAL A 307 -8.09 4.53 -0.07
CA VAL A 307 -7.75 5.94 0.20
C VAL A 307 -8.14 6.83 -0.98
N THR A 308 -7.89 6.38 -2.22
CA THR A 308 -8.24 7.13 -3.43
C THR A 308 -9.75 7.25 -3.61
N GLU A 309 -10.51 6.22 -3.24
CA GLU A 309 -11.97 6.25 -3.23
C GLU A 309 -12.49 7.40 -2.36
N VAL A 310 -12.00 7.53 -1.12
CA VAL A 310 -12.41 8.63 -0.23
C VAL A 310 -11.98 10.00 -0.75
N ILE A 311 -10.78 10.12 -1.35
CA ILE A 311 -10.32 11.42 -1.89
C ILE A 311 -11.14 11.87 -3.10
N ASN A 312 -11.61 10.93 -3.91
CA ASN A 312 -12.33 11.23 -5.16
C ASN A 312 -13.86 11.17 -4.99
N GLU A 313 -14.35 10.77 -3.82
CA GLU A 313 -15.78 10.76 -3.56
C GLU A 313 -16.33 12.19 -3.56
N THR A 314 -17.47 12.39 -4.19
CA THR A 314 -18.18 13.67 -4.24
C THR A 314 -19.43 13.60 -3.38
N ALA A 315 -19.75 14.69 -2.71
CA ALA A 315 -21.01 14.79 -1.99
C ALA A 315 -22.19 14.63 -2.96
N ASP A 316 -23.23 13.94 -2.52
CA ASP A 316 -24.45 13.78 -3.32
C ASP A 316 -25.32 15.06 -3.28
N LEU A 317 -25.22 15.81 -2.18
CA LEU A 317 -25.99 17.03 -1.96
C LEU A 317 -25.13 18.24 -2.33
N HIS A 318 -25.67 19.09 -3.18
CA HIS A 318 -25.05 20.35 -3.60
C HIS A 318 -26.07 21.48 -3.52
N ASP A 319 -25.59 22.68 -3.23
CA ASP A 319 -26.40 23.87 -3.38
C ASP A 319 -26.73 24.14 -4.86
N PRO A 320 -27.91 24.65 -5.19
CA PRO A 320 -28.22 25.10 -6.56
C PRO A 320 -27.38 26.31 -6.95
N GLN A 321 -27.40 26.69 -8.25
CA GLN A 321 -26.62 27.82 -8.76
C GLN A 321 -27.06 29.15 -8.14
N ASP A 322 -28.38 29.32 -7.91
CA ASP A 322 -28.98 30.54 -7.30
C ASP A 322 -29.79 30.12 -6.07
N PRO A 323 -29.14 29.84 -4.91
CA PRO A 323 -29.84 29.34 -3.74
C PRO A 323 -30.64 30.42 -3.02
N VAL A 324 -31.80 30.03 -2.50
CA VAL A 324 -32.59 30.89 -1.59
C VAL A 324 -31.85 30.95 -0.23
N MET A 325 -31.56 32.19 0.20
CA MET A 325 -30.74 32.46 1.39
C MET A 325 -31.52 32.68 2.69
N GLU A 326 -32.85 32.84 2.58
CA GLU A 326 -33.70 33.10 3.74
C GLU A 326 -34.94 32.21 3.70
N VAL A 327 -35.31 31.66 4.85
CA VAL A 327 -36.53 30.87 5.02
C VAL A 327 -37.66 31.85 5.39
N ALA A 328 -38.69 31.91 4.57
CA ALA A 328 -39.76 32.89 4.74
C ALA A 328 -40.58 32.64 6.02
N ASP A 329 -40.95 31.39 6.28
CA ASP A 329 -41.64 30.96 7.48
C ASP A 329 -41.36 29.49 7.80
N GLY A 330 -41.89 28.99 8.93
CA GLY A 330 -41.69 27.60 9.37
C GLY A 330 -42.77 26.63 8.91
N SER A 331 -43.51 26.92 7.82
CA SER A 331 -44.47 25.98 7.24
C SER A 331 -43.75 24.87 6.50
N ILE A 332 -44.31 23.65 6.53
CA ILE A 332 -43.70 22.47 5.92
C ILE A 332 -44.76 21.73 5.09
N GLU A 333 -44.42 21.39 3.87
CA GLU A 333 -45.28 20.63 2.97
C GLU A 333 -44.51 19.44 2.39
N PHE A 334 -45.09 18.23 2.51
CA PHE A 334 -44.69 17.02 1.80
C PHE A 334 -45.71 16.78 0.70
N ASP A 335 -45.24 16.68 -0.53
CA ASP A 335 -46.07 16.52 -1.71
C ASP A 335 -45.63 15.27 -2.48
N HIS A 336 -46.44 14.20 -2.37
CA HIS A 336 -46.22 12.87 -2.96
C HIS A 336 -44.78 12.34 -2.76
N VAL A 337 -44.29 12.40 -1.53
CA VAL A 337 -42.86 12.09 -1.21
C VAL A 337 -42.68 10.59 -1.08
N ASP A 338 -41.76 10.07 -1.93
CA ASP A 338 -41.15 8.75 -1.74
C ASP A 338 -39.67 8.94 -1.32
N PHE A 339 -39.21 8.07 -0.43
CA PHE A 339 -37.81 8.09 0.00
C PHE A 339 -37.25 6.69 0.22
N SER A 340 -36.02 6.50 -0.26
CA SER A 340 -35.20 5.30 -0.03
C SER A 340 -33.75 5.68 0.25
N TYR A 341 -33.11 5.05 1.25
CA TYR A 341 -31.67 5.23 1.53
C TYR A 341 -30.78 4.69 0.41
N LYS A 342 -31.24 3.68 -0.33
CA LYS A 342 -30.52 3.11 -1.49
C LYS A 342 -31.33 3.36 -2.76
N LYS A 343 -30.69 3.92 -3.79
CA LYS A 343 -31.33 4.22 -5.09
C LYS A 343 -31.94 3.01 -5.78
N ASP A 344 -31.39 1.79 -5.54
CA ASP A 344 -31.86 0.54 -6.15
C ASP A 344 -32.79 -0.28 -5.24
N SER A 345 -33.31 0.30 -4.16
CA SER A 345 -34.25 -0.40 -3.28
C SER A 345 -35.59 -0.65 -3.98
N LYS A 346 -36.06 -1.91 -3.96
CA LYS A 346 -37.38 -2.28 -4.54
C LYS A 346 -38.56 -1.71 -3.77
N GLU A 347 -38.38 -1.42 -2.49
CA GLU A 347 -39.42 -0.86 -1.63
C GLU A 347 -38.91 0.43 -0.99
N PRO A 348 -39.65 1.54 -1.15
CA PRO A 348 -39.30 2.80 -0.50
C PRO A 348 -39.52 2.71 1.01
N VAL A 349 -38.72 3.42 1.78
CA VAL A 349 -38.84 3.56 3.24
C VAL A 349 -40.03 4.46 3.62
N LEU A 350 -40.25 5.51 2.83
CA LEU A 350 -41.44 6.36 2.83
C LEU A 350 -42.11 6.25 1.47
N LYS A 351 -43.42 6.13 1.42
CA LYS A 351 -44.19 5.97 0.19
C LYS A 351 -45.41 6.89 0.18
N ASP A 352 -45.46 7.72 -0.84
CA ASP A 352 -46.58 8.63 -1.12
C ASP A 352 -47.00 9.47 0.11
N ILE A 353 -46.05 10.08 0.77
CA ILE A 353 -46.30 10.91 1.96
C ILE A 353 -46.82 12.28 1.51
N ASN A 354 -48.00 12.61 2.00
CA ASN A 354 -48.67 13.88 1.82
C ASN A 354 -48.98 14.49 3.20
N LEU A 355 -48.35 15.62 3.54
CA LEU A 355 -48.44 16.26 4.85
C LEU A 355 -48.29 17.76 4.70
N SER A 356 -49.14 18.55 5.36
CA SER A 356 -49.03 20.00 5.43
C SER A 356 -49.03 20.43 6.88
N ILE A 357 -48.04 21.22 7.28
CA ILE A 357 -47.84 21.70 8.64
C ILE A 357 -47.73 23.25 8.56
N ARG A 358 -48.52 23.96 9.38
CA ARG A 358 -48.50 25.42 9.42
C ARG A 358 -47.36 25.92 10.31
N ALA A 359 -46.90 27.13 10.03
CA ALA A 359 -45.91 27.80 10.88
C ALA A 359 -46.38 27.88 12.35
N GLY A 360 -45.55 27.47 13.29
CA GLY A 360 -45.84 27.45 14.71
C GLY A 360 -46.70 26.27 15.21
N GLU A 361 -47.11 25.36 14.32
CA GLU A 361 -47.88 24.17 14.69
C GLU A 361 -47.01 23.11 15.32
N THR A 362 -47.52 22.43 16.36
CA THR A 362 -46.84 21.31 17.01
C THR A 362 -47.45 19.98 16.52
N ILE A 363 -46.63 19.17 15.86
CA ILE A 363 -47.06 17.87 15.32
C ILE A 363 -46.40 16.72 16.09
N GLY A 364 -47.25 15.76 16.51
CA GLY A 364 -46.79 14.50 17.14
C GLY A 364 -46.71 13.38 16.11
N ILE A 365 -45.51 12.77 15.92
CA ILE A 365 -45.28 11.62 15.03
C ILE A 365 -45.18 10.35 15.89
N ILE A 366 -46.19 9.46 15.78
CA ILE A 366 -46.31 8.24 16.58
C ILE A 366 -46.13 7.03 15.66
N GLY A 367 -45.49 5.99 16.14
CA GLY A 367 -45.31 4.73 15.43
C GLY A 367 -44.27 3.82 16.08
N GLY A 368 -44.25 2.56 15.73
CA GLY A 368 -43.31 1.56 16.24
C GLY A 368 -41.84 1.84 15.85
N THR A 369 -40.92 1.08 16.43
CA THR A 369 -39.52 1.10 16.03
C THR A 369 -39.41 0.61 14.58
N GLY A 370 -38.65 1.35 13.73
CA GLY A 370 -38.53 1.01 12.30
C GLY A 370 -39.60 1.64 11.38
N SER A 371 -40.57 2.42 11.88
CA SER A 371 -41.61 3.06 11.07
C SER A 371 -41.17 4.35 10.36
N ALA A 372 -39.87 4.56 10.16
CA ALA A 372 -39.27 5.67 9.39
C ALA A 372 -39.58 7.10 9.89
N LYS A 373 -39.94 7.30 11.18
CA LYS A 373 -40.17 8.64 11.77
C LYS A 373 -38.97 9.56 11.64
N SER A 374 -37.81 9.08 12.02
CA SER A 374 -36.55 9.86 11.89
C SER A 374 -36.21 10.16 10.44
N SER A 375 -36.53 9.25 9.51
CA SER A 375 -36.31 9.45 8.08
C SER A 375 -37.16 10.64 7.56
N LEU A 376 -38.43 10.71 7.98
CA LEU A 376 -39.32 11.81 7.62
C LEU A 376 -38.76 13.16 8.10
N VAL A 377 -38.33 13.24 9.37
CA VAL A 377 -37.77 14.48 9.96
C VAL A 377 -36.48 14.88 9.27
N ASN A 378 -35.61 13.94 8.92
CA ASN A 378 -34.33 14.18 8.25
C ASN A 378 -34.48 14.80 6.85
N LEU A 379 -35.63 14.60 6.18
CA LEU A 379 -35.89 15.22 4.87
C LEU A 379 -36.19 16.72 4.98
N ILE A 380 -36.73 17.21 6.10
CA ILE A 380 -37.06 18.62 6.32
C ILE A 380 -35.81 19.48 6.28
N SER A 381 -34.74 19.05 6.96
CA SER A 381 -33.44 19.73 6.98
C SER A 381 -32.51 19.30 5.82
N ARG A 382 -33.04 18.64 4.81
CA ARG A 382 -32.29 18.16 3.64
C ARG A 382 -31.01 17.40 4.04
N LEU A 383 -31.11 16.46 5.00
CA LEU A 383 -29.99 15.54 5.28
C LEU A 383 -29.88 14.46 4.19
N TYR A 384 -30.98 14.21 3.50
CA TYR A 384 -31.11 13.37 2.30
C TYR A 384 -32.05 14.05 1.32
N ASP A 385 -31.88 13.82 0.03
CA ASP A 385 -32.86 14.21 -0.98
C ASP A 385 -33.92 13.12 -1.16
N VAL A 386 -35.15 13.52 -1.48
CA VAL A 386 -36.25 12.60 -1.75
C VAL A 386 -36.03 11.81 -3.03
N SER A 387 -36.56 10.61 -3.12
CA SER A 387 -36.49 9.77 -4.34
C SER A 387 -37.48 10.25 -5.40
N SER A 388 -38.70 10.70 -4.98
CA SER A 388 -39.70 11.35 -5.82
C SER A 388 -40.53 12.31 -4.96
N GLY A 389 -41.28 13.21 -5.60
CA GLY A 389 -42.05 14.24 -4.92
C GLY A 389 -41.20 15.47 -4.51
N SER A 390 -41.77 16.28 -3.60
CA SER A 390 -41.10 17.47 -3.09
C SER A 390 -41.37 17.69 -1.60
N VAL A 391 -40.36 18.23 -0.89
CA VAL A 391 -40.49 18.75 0.48
C VAL A 391 -40.27 20.23 0.40
N LYS A 392 -41.23 21.02 0.88
CA LYS A 392 -41.14 22.49 0.88
C LYS A 392 -41.12 22.99 2.32
N VAL A 393 -40.30 24.01 2.55
CA VAL A 393 -40.23 24.80 3.81
C VAL A 393 -40.46 26.24 3.45
N GLY A 394 -41.37 26.96 4.11
CA GLY A 394 -41.73 28.32 3.76
C GLY A 394 -42.20 28.46 2.31
N GLY A 395 -42.82 27.41 1.74
CA GLY A 395 -43.34 27.41 0.35
C GLY A 395 -42.27 27.13 -0.73
N VAL A 396 -41.00 27.01 -0.40
CA VAL A 396 -39.89 26.73 -1.34
C VAL A 396 -39.36 25.32 -1.13
N ASP A 397 -39.04 24.63 -2.24
CA ASP A 397 -38.45 23.27 -2.18
C ASP A 397 -37.13 23.30 -1.44
N VAL A 398 -36.90 22.34 -0.54
CA VAL A 398 -35.65 22.25 0.24
C VAL A 398 -34.40 22.13 -0.65
N ARG A 399 -34.55 21.70 -1.90
CA ARG A 399 -33.45 21.57 -2.88
C ARG A 399 -32.99 22.92 -3.43
N ASP A 400 -33.84 23.96 -3.34
CA ASP A 400 -33.58 25.29 -3.87
C ASP A 400 -32.94 26.23 -2.83
N TYR A 401 -32.85 25.79 -1.57
CA TYR A 401 -32.17 26.54 -0.50
C TYR A 401 -30.66 26.31 -0.48
N HIS A 402 -29.94 27.35 0.01
CA HIS A 402 -28.59 27.15 0.54
C HIS A 402 -28.66 26.30 1.81
N MET A 403 -27.86 25.23 1.88
CA MET A 403 -27.98 24.22 2.95
C MET A 403 -27.77 24.82 4.35
N ASP A 404 -26.83 25.75 4.50
CA ASP A 404 -26.59 26.39 5.81
C ASP A 404 -27.72 27.35 6.23
N SER A 405 -28.49 27.87 5.28
CA SER A 405 -29.66 28.75 5.54
C SER A 405 -30.91 27.96 5.89
N LEU A 406 -31.05 26.75 5.36
CA LEU A 406 -32.15 25.84 5.68
C LEU A 406 -31.95 25.16 7.06
N ARG A 407 -30.71 24.93 7.49
CA ARG A 407 -30.34 24.22 8.73
C ARG A 407 -30.08 25.16 9.89
#